data_cfa4b622f0a03a978854352055099520
#
_entry.id   cfa4b622f0a03a978854352055099520
#
_cell.length_a   1.000
_cell.length_b   1.000
_cell.length_c   1.000
_cell.angle_alpha   90.00
_cell.angle_beta   90.00
_cell.angle_gamma   90.00
#
_symmetry.space_group_name_H-M   'P 1'
#
loop_
_entity.id
_entity.type
_entity.pdbx_description
1 polymer ?
#
loop_
_entity_poly.entity_id
_entity_poly.type
_entity_poly.pdbx_seq_one_letter_code
_entity_poly.pdbx_strand_id
1 'polypeptide(L)'
;MPRRHDRNCAANADTARGHQNGLAPAGEGANNGRVTRSVAVRPATAADVVALGRLNAVVQELHARTHPTEFCAPDATAAASFFREKLDQPNVLVLLAEEGGRTVGYLYAEEQHREANLFRPRSSVLEIHQICTRSDRRRGGVGRALMTAAEQHAVSWGLDGLRLSTGSFNTDAQQFFASLGYVPYSIRLMRRL
;
A
#
# COMPACT_ATOMS: atom_id res chain seq x y z
N MET A 1 -17.97 7.71 45.36
CA MET A 1 -19.23 6.94 45.36
C MET A 1 -19.63 6.72 43.93
N PRO A 2 -19.82 5.46 43.50
CA PRO A 2 -20.03 5.06 42.12
C PRO A 2 -21.51 4.93 41.78
N ARG A 3 -21.88 5.10 40.51
CA ARG A 3 -23.13 4.52 40.00
C ARG A 3 -22.88 3.70 38.76
N ARG A 4 -22.98 2.39 38.95
CA ARG A 4 -23.15 1.35 37.94
C ARG A 4 -24.48 1.55 37.21
N HIS A 5 -24.53 1.25 35.93
CA HIS A 5 -25.73 0.73 35.27
C HIS A 5 -25.33 -0.38 34.29
N ASP A 6 -25.44 -1.59 34.83
CA ASP A 6 -25.65 -2.83 34.05
C ASP A 6 -27.07 -2.83 33.49
N ARG A 7 -27.24 -3.30 32.26
CA ARG A 7 -28.41 -4.07 31.77
C ARG A 7 -28.03 -4.73 30.44
N ASN A 8 -27.64 -5.92 30.47
CA ASN A 8 -28.31 -7.20 30.17
C ASN A 8 -29.50 -7.08 29.19
N CYS A 9 -29.39 -7.71 28.00
CA CYS A 9 -30.53 -8.37 27.41
C CYS A 9 -30.13 -9.59 26.59
N ALA A 10 -30.82 -10.64 26.91
CA ALA A 10 -30.61 -12.03 26.62
C ALA A 10 -31.01 -12.48 25.22
N ALA A 11 -30.57 -13.68 24.94
CA ALA A 11 -30.85 -14.60 23.86
C ALA A 11 -32.35 -14.77 23.51
N ASN A 12 -32.61 -15.11 22.25
CA ASN A 12 -33.71 -16.01 21.89
C ASN A 12 -33.26 -16.94 20.76
N ALA A 13 -33.32 -18.21 21.11
CA ALA A 13 -33.21 -19.36 20.22
C ALA A 13 -34.60 -19.76 19.70
N ASP A 14 -34.54 -20.54 18.63
CA ASP A 14 -35.52 -21.58 18.23
C ASP A 14 -36.54 -21.20 17.14
N THR A 15 -36.50 -21.82 16.00
CA THR A 15 -37.27 -23.03 15.66
C THR A 15 -36.95 -23.55 14.25
N ALA A 16 -36.65 -24.83 14.21
CA ALA A 16 -36.51 -25.65 13.00
C ALA A 16 -37.85 -25.88 12.30
N ARG A 17 -37.85 -25.97 10.96
CA ARG A 17 -38.70 -26.92 10.19
C ARG A 17 -38.09 -27.20 8.84
N GLY A 18 -37.76 -28.45 8.58
CA GLY A 18 -37.29 -29.00 7.34
C GLY A 18 -38.37 -29.06 6.25
N HIS A 19 -37.89 -29.03 5.01
CA HIS A 19 -38.58 -29.68 3.90
C HIS A 19 -37.53 -30.28 2.97
N GLN A 20 -37.67 -31.60 2.76
CA GLN A 20 -36.92 -32.37 1.79
C GLN A 20 -37.54 -32.20 0.39
N ASN A 21 -36.67 -32.44 -0.58
CA ASN A 21 -36.87 -32.98 -1.92
C ASN A 21 -36.65 -32.05 -3.10
N GLY A 22 -35.74 -32.51 -3.94
CA GLY A 22 -35.60 -32.10 -5.33
C GLY A 22 -34.20 -32.32 -5.87
N LEU A 23 -33.78 -33.57 -6.15
CA LEU A 23 -32.64 -33.84 -7.04
C LEU A 23 -33.00 -33.35 -8.44
N ALA A 24 -32.16 -32.44 -8.99
CA ALA A 24 -32.08 -32.20 -10.42
C ALA A 24 -30.59 -32.21 -10.82
N PRO A 25 -30.28 -32.63 -12.07
CA PRO A 25 -28.95 -33.15 -12.41
C PRO A 25 -27.88 -32.11 -12.60
N ALA A 26 -26.64 -32.55 -12.39
CA ALA A 26 -25.41 -31.82 -12.59
C ALA A 26 -25.36 -31.13 -13.94
N GLY A 27 -25.46 -29.83 -13.96
CA GLY A 27 -25.00 -29.00 -15.05
C GLY A 27 -23.49 -28.86 -14.93
N GLU A 28 -22.75 -29.36 -15.91
CA GLU A 28 -21.33 -29.08 -16.11
C GLU A 28 -21.15 -27.57 -16.22
N GLY A 29 -20.91 -26.92 -15.10
CA GLY A 29 -20.48 -25.54 -15.06
C GLY A 29 -19.09 -25.46 -15.65
N ALA A 30 -18.99 -24.92 -16.87
CA ALA A 30 -17.73 -24.53 -17.48
C ALA A 30 -16.93 -23.71 -16.46
N ASN A 31 -15.92 -24.36 -15.89
CA ASN A 31 -14.90 -23.73 -15.06
C ASN A 31 -14.12 -22.79 -15.97
N ASN A 32 -14.62 -21.57 -16.09
CA ASN A 32 -13.96 -20.49 -16.79
C ASN A 32 -12.73 -20.16 -15.94
N GLY A 33 -11.65 -20.88 -16.24
CA GLY A 33 -10.35 -20.78 -15.57
C GLY A 33 -9.82 -19.34 -15.66
N ARG A 34 -10.30 -18.51 -14.77
CA ARG A 34 -9.68 -17.24 -14.46
C ARG A 34 -8.33 -17.59 -13.85
N VAL A 35 -7.31 -17.70 -14.70
CA VAL A 35 -5.92 -17.79 -14.27
C VAL A 35 -5.70 -16.57 -13.39
N THR A 36 -5.80 -16.75 -12.09
CA THR A 36 -5.41 -15.73 -11.11
C THR A 36 -3.90 -15.63 -11.23
N ARG A 37 -3.44 -14.71 -12.07
CA ARG A 37 -2.01 -14.42 -12.18
C ARG A 37 -1.57 -13.90 -10.83
N SER A 38 -0.77 -14.68 -10.12
CA SER A 38 -0.22 -14.29 -8.84
C SER A 38 0.73 -13.12 -9.03
N VAL A 39 0.57 -12.10 -8.19
CA VAL A 39 1.52 -10.99 -8.09
C VAL A 39 2.68 -11.46 -7.23
N ALA A 40 3.88 -11.51 -7.80
CA ALA A 40 5.12 -11.75 -7.06
C ALA A 40 5.73 -10.40 -6.67
N VAL A 41 6.23 -10.30 -5.42
CA VAL A 41 6.94 -9.11 -4.95
C VAL A 41 8.36 -9.51 -4.58
N ARG A 42 9.33 -8.73 -5.05
CA ARG A 42 10.75 -8.92 -4.75
C ARG A 42 11.47 -7.60 -4.54
N PRO A 43 12.61 -7.57 -3.87
CA PRO A 43 13.51 -6.43 -3.86
C PRO A 43 13.93 -6.07 -5.30
N ALA A 44 14.02 -4.77 -5.57
CA ALA A 44 14.55 -4.26 -6.82
C ALA A 44 16.09 -4.35 -6.84
N THR A 45 16.64 -4.43 -8.04
CA THR A 45 18.08 -4.46 -8.30
C THR A 45 18.48 -3.36 -9.27
N ALA A 46 19.77 -3.16 -9.49
CA ALA A 46 20.28 -2.20 -10.48
C ALA A 46 19.76 -2.46 -11.91
N ALA A 47 19.39 -3.69 -12.25
CA ALA A 47 18.80 -4.03 -13.54
C ALA A 47 17.37 -3.46 -13.72
N ASP A 48 16.72 -3.09 -12.63
CA ASP A 48 15.30 -2.67 -12.63
C ASP A 48 15.13 -1.14 -12.74
N VAL A 49 16.20 -0.36 -12.67
CA VAL A 49 16.12 1.12 -12.58
C VAL A 49 15.37 1.77 -13.74
N VAL A 50 15.46 1.21 -14.94
CA VAL A 50 14.73 1.72 -16.12
C VAL A 50 13.23 1.49 -15.95
N ALA A 51 12.82 0.31 -15.43
CA ALA A 51 11.43 0.01 -15.16
C ALA A 51 10.88 0.88 -14.02
N LEU A 52 11.67 1.11 -12.97
CA LEU A 52 11.34 2.02 -11.87
C LEU A 52 11.13 3.45 -12.37
N GLY A 53 12.03 3.97 -13.20
CA GLY A 53 11.90 5.31 -13.79
C GLY A 53 10.61 5.47 -14.60
N ARG A 54 10.26 4.48 -15.41
CA ARG A 54 9.00 4.49 -16.19
C ARG A 54 7.75 4.45 -15.30
N LEU A 55 7.75 3.64 -14.25
CA LEU A 55 6.64 3.58 -13.29
C LEU A 55 6.54 4.86 -12.47
N ASN A 56 7.67 5.44 -12.07
CA ASN A 56 7.70 6.72 -11.36
C ASN A 56 7.05 7.83 -12.20
N ALA A 57 7.32 7.89 -13.49
CA ALA A 57 6.73 8.89 -14.38
C ALA A 57 5.19 8.85 -14.35
N VAL A 58 4.57 7.68 -14.16
CA VAL A 58 3.09 7.56 -14.04
C VAL A 58 2.55 8.23 -12.78
N VAL A 59 3.24 8.07 -11.65
CA VAL A 59 2.87 8.73 -10.39
C VAL A 59 3.13 10.23 -10.46
N GLN A 60 4.29 10.60 -10.95
CA GLN A 60 4.72 11.99 -11.04
C GLN A 60 3.79 12.81 -11.95
N GLU A 61 3.31 12.23 -13.05
CA GLU A 61 2.35 12.87 -13.94
C GLU A 61 1.05 13.25 -13.22
N LEU A 62 0.51 12.35 -12.38
CA LEU A 62 -0.67 12.65 -11.58
C LEU A 62 -0.45 13.84 -10.65
N HIS A 63 0.69 13.85 -9.95
CA HIS A 63 1.03 14.89 -8.99
C HIS A 63 1.29 16.23 -9.68
N ALA A 64 2.10 16.25 -10.75
CA ALA A 64 2.42 17.45 -11.50
C ALA A 64 1.20 18.10 -12.15
N ARG A 65 0.27 17.30 -12.68
CA ARG A 65 -0.99 17.81 -13.25
C ARG A 65 -1.90 18.43 -12.19
N THR A 66 -1.95 17.85 -10.99
CA THR A 66 -2.86 18.31 -9.93
C THR A 66 -2.28 19.51 -9.18
N HIS A 67 -0.98 19.53 -8.96
CA HIS A 67 -0.26 20.57 -8.23
C HIS A 67 1.06 20.95 -8.92
N PRO A 68 1.01 21.65 -10.07
CA PRO A 68 2.20 21.94 -10.89
C PRO A 68 3.21 22.88 -10.21
N THR A 69 2.80 23.57 -9.15
CA THR A 69 3.68 24.44 -8.35
C THR A 69 4.41 23.69 -7.24
N GLU A 70 4.01 22.44 -6.95
CA GLU A 70 4.57 21.59 -5.89
C GLU A 70 5.40 20.43 -6.44
N PHE A 71 5.05 19.96 -7.63
CA PHE A 71 5.63 18.77 -8.23
C PHE A 71 6.20 19.07 -9.62
N CYS A 72 7.42 18.61 -9.85
CA CYS A 72 8.06 18.71 -11.17
C CYS A 72 7.36 17.80 -12.20
N ALA A 73 7.52 18.13 -13.47
CA ALA A 73 7.14 17.25 -14.57
C ALA A 73 7.88 15.90 -14.47
N PRO A 74 7.28 14.80 -14.94
CA PRO A 74 7.92 13.49 -14.90
C PRO A 74 9.18 13.44 -15.78
N ASP A 75 10.25 12.86 -15.22
CA ASP A 75 11.49 12.55 -15.92
C ASP A 75 11.92 11.12 -15.57
N ALA A 76 11.65 10.18 -16.47
CA ALA A 76 11.95 8.78 -16.25
C ALA A 76 13.47 8.49 -16.17
N THR A 77 14.29 9.29 -16.84
CA THR A 77 15.76 9.12 -16.84
C THR A 77 16.35 9.60 -15.51
N ALA A 78 15.95 10.78 -15.06
CA ALA A 78 16.34 11.29 -13.75
C ALA A 78 15.87 10.37 -12.62
N ALA A 79 14.63 9.85 -12.71
CA ALA A 79 14.12 8.88 -11.74
C ALA A 79 14.91 7.56 -11.75
N ALA A 80 15.33 7.06 -12.91
CA ALA A 80 16.18 5.86 -12.98
C ALA A 80 17.54 6.09 -12.32
N SER A 81 18.15 7.27 -12.50
CA SER A 81 19.40 7.64 -11.83
C SER A 81 19.23 7.74 -10.32
N PHE A 82 18.17 8.38 -9.86
CA PHE A 82 17.80 8.44 -8.45
C PHE A 82 17.68 7.05 -7.82
N PHE A 83 16.93 6.14 -8.45
CA PHE A 83 16.79 4.77 -7.91
C PHE A 83 18.10 3.99 -7.91
N ARG A 84 18.99 4.23 -8.89
CA ARG A 84 20.32 3.60 -8.88
C ARG A 84 21.11 3.98 -7.63
N GLU A 85 21.11 5.27 -7.26
CA GLU A 85 21.79 5.75 -6.06
C GLU A 85 21.13 5.25 -4.77
N LYS A 86 19.79 5.13 -4.78
CA LYS A 86 19.03 4.68 -3.62
C LYS A 86 19.21 3.19 -3.33
N LEU A 87 19.32 2.36 -4.35
CA LEU A 87 19.48 0.92 -4.18
C LEU A 87 20.77 0.50 -3.45
N ASP A 88 21.79 1.36 -3.43
CA ASP A 88 23.05 1.11 -2.74
C ASP A 88 22.99 1.50 -1.23
N GLN A 89 21.90 2.10 -0.77
CA GLN A 89 21.76 2.57 0.61
C GLN A 89 21.16 1.50 1.52
N PRO A 90 21.77 1.17 2.68
CA PRO A 90 21.34 0.05 3.53
C PRO A 90 19.99 0.29 4.24
N ASN A 91 19.58 1.54 4.39
CA ASN A 91 18.31 1.94 5.01
C ASN A 91 17.18 2.12 4.00
N VAL A 92 17.39 1.72 2.75
CA VAL A 92 16.43 1.89 1.66
C VAL A 92 15.81 0.56 1.26
N LEU A 93 14.49 0.56 1.11
CA LEU A 93 13.71 -0.54 0.59
C LEU A 93 13.06 -0.13 -0.73
N VAL A 94 13.42 -0.80 -1.82
CA VAL A 94 12.72 -0.69 -3.09
C VAL A 94 12.19 -2.07 -3.47
N LEU A 95 10.87 -2.18 -3.60
CA LEU A 95 10.18 -3.41 -3.98
C LEU A 95 9.58 -3.27 -5.37
N LEU A 96 9.65 -4.36 -6.15
CA LEU A 96 8.94 -4.51 -7.41
C LEU A 96 7.84 -5.55 -7.28
N ALA A 97 6.69 -5.26 -7.89
CA ALA A 97 5.63 -6.21 -8.11
C ALA A 97 5.63 -6.67 -9.57
N GLU A 98 5.59 -7.97 -9.78
CA GLU A 98 5.61 -8.60 -11.10
C GLU A 98 4.40 -9.51 -11.31
N GLU A 99 3.89 -9.54 -12.53
CA GLU A 99 2.83 -10.43 -12.96
C GLU A 99 3.16 -10.98 -14.36
N GLY A 100 3.32 -12.29 -14.49
CA GLY A 100 3.69 -12.92 -15.76
C GLY A 100 5.02 -12.40 -16.34
N GLY A 101 6.01 -12.15 -15.49
CA GLY A 101 7.33 -11.63 -15.89
C GLY A 101 7.36 -10.15 -16.28
N ARG A 102 6.28 -9.41 -16.04
CA ARG A 102 6.22 -7.97 -16.29
C ARG A 102 6.12 -7.19 -14.99
N THR A 103 6.89 -6.14 -14.86
CA THR A 103 6.77 -5.21 -13.74
C THR A 103 5.44 -4.44 -13.82
N VAL A 104 4.63 -4.55 -12.76
CA VAL A 104 3.29 -3.97 -12.68
C VAL A 104 3.13 -2.93 -11.58
N GLY A 105 4.13 -2.80 -10.71
CA GLY A 105 4.14 -1.80 -9.64
C GLY A 105 5.46 -1.77 -8.90
N TYR A 106 5.64 -0.75 -8.06
CA TYR A 106 6.78 -0.64 -7.16
C TYR A 106 6.38 0.08 -5.87
N LEU A 107 7.22 -0.10 -4.86
CA LEU A 107 7.20 0.65 -3.60
C LEU A 107 8.61 1.10 -3.29
N TYR A 108 8.77 2.37 -2.85
CA TYR A 108 10.01 2.93 -2.33
C TYR A 108 9.79 3.45 -0.92
N ALA A 109 10.62 3.01 0.00
CA ALA A 109 10.58 3.38 1.40
C ALA A 109 11.98 3.52 1.98
N GLU A 110 12.09 4.27 3.08
CA GLU A 110 13.32 4.44 3.84
C GLU A 110 13.07 4.22 5.33
N GLU A 111 14.03 3.59 5.98
CA GLU A 111 14.07 3.50 7.44
C GLU A 111 14.38 4.87 8.03
N GLN A 112 13.55 5.31 8.97
CA GLN A 112 13.67 6.60 9.64
C GLN A 112 13.75 6.39 11.14
N HIS A 113 14.88 6.83 11.73
CA HIS A 113 15.10 6.82 13.17
C HIS A 113 14.99 8.23 13.72
N ARG A 114 14.37 8.33 14.87
CA ARG A 114 14.34 9.56 15.68
C ARG A 114 14.72 9.22 17.10
N GLU A 115 15.77 9.84 17.60
CA GLU A 115 16.15 9.74 19.00
C GLU A 115 15.10 10.38 19.92
N ALA A 116 15.03 9.89 21.15
CA ALA A 116 14.18 10.48 22.16
C ALA A 116 14.65 11.91 22.49
N ASN A 117 13.71 12.80 22.71
CA ASN A 117 13.99 14.15 23.21
C ASN A 117 12.94 14.55 24.26
N LEU A 118 13.02 15.79 24.77
CA LEU A 118 12.08 16.29 25.80
C LEU A 118 10.61 16.16 25.42
N PHE A 119 10.28 16.22 24.13
CA PHE A 119 8.90 16.29 23.63
C PHE A 119 8.42 14.98 23.00
N ARG A 120 9.32 14.10 22.60
CA ARG A 120 8.97 12.91 21.81
C ARG A 120 9.83 11.71 22.20
N PRO A 121 9.22 10.52 22.35
CA PRO A 121 9.98 9.28 22.54
C PRO A 121 10.79 8.93 21.29
N ARG A 122 11.73 7.99 21.43
CA ARG A 122 12.40 7.35 20.32
C ARG A 122 11.38 6.72 19.40
N SER A 123 11.66 6.70 18.11
CA SER A 123 10.81 6.09 17.10
C SER A 123 11.64 5.61 15.94
N SER A 124 11.30 4.43 15.42
CA SER A 124 11.96 3.74 14.31
C SER A 124 10.88 3.25 13.36
N VAL A 125 10.73 3.84 12.18
CA VAL A 125 9.63 3.53 11.26
C VAL A 125 10.13 3.38 9.82
N LEU A 126 9.42 2.60 9.03
CA LEU A 126 9.57 2.56 7.58
C LEU A 126 8.70 3.68 6.96
N GLU A 127 9.33 4.72 6.45
CA GLU A 127 8.65 5.82 5.74
C GLU A 127 8.45 5.43 4.28
N ILE A 128 7.20 5.24 3.86
CA ILE A 128 6.87 4.96 2.47
C ILE A 128 6.77 6.28 1.71
N HIS A 129 7.70 6.51 0.80
CA HIS A 129 7.76 7.71 -0.03
C HIS A 129 6.91 7.58 -1.29
N GLN A 130 6.91 6.38 -1.90
CA GLN A 130 6.20 6.17 -3.15
C GLN A 130 5.63 4.75 -3.23
N ILE A 131 4.43 4.64 -3.77
CA ILE A 131 3.84 3.37 -4.21
C ILE A 131 3.10 3.61 -5.52
N CYS A 132 3.37 2.78 -6.50
CA CYS A 132 2.77 2.84 -7.81
C CYS A 132 2.26 1.49 -8.26
N THR A 133 1.10 1.51 -8.91
CA THR A 133 0.57 0.39 -9.68
C THR A 133 0.22 0.89 -11.07
N ARG A 134 0.62 0.16 -12.10
CA ARG A 134 0.22 0.44 -13.49
C ARG A 134 -1.29 0.62 -13.57
N SER A 135 -1.74 1.56 -14.40
CA SER A 135 -3.15 1.92 -14.52
C SER A 135 -4.04 0.73 -14.91
N ASP A 136 -3.54 -0.14 -15.82
CA ASP A 136 -4.22 -1.35 -16.29
C ASP A 136 -4.20 -2.52 -15.28
N ARG A 137 -3.54 -2.35 -14.13
CA ARG A 137 -3.43 -3.32 -13.03
C ARG A 137 -3.96 -2.82 -11.69
N ARG A 138 -4.57 -1.64 -11.68
CA ARG A 138 -5.25 -1.13 -10.48
C ARG A 138 -6.39 -2.07 -10.09
N ARG A 139 -6.68 -2.13 -8.78
CA ARG A 139 -7.68 -3.03 -8.18
C ARG A 139 -7.41 -4.52 -8.38
N GLY A 140 -6.20 -4.88 -8.86
CA GLY A 140 -5.74 -6.26 -9.02
C GLY A 140 -4.91 -6.80 -7.85
N GLY A 141 -4.91 -6.13 -6.67
CA GLY A 141 -4.18 -6.58 -5.49
C GLY A 141 -2.69 -6.19 -5.45
N VAL A 142 -2.14 -5.59 -6.51
CA VAL A 142 -0.71 -5.22 -6.61
C VAL A 142 -0.27 -4.31 -5.45
N GLY A 143 -1.02 -3.24 -5.18
CA GLY A 143 -0.71 -2.33 -4.08
C GLY A 143 -0.74 -3.03 -2.71
N ARG A 144 -1.72 -3.91 -2.48
CA ARG A 144 -1.81 -4.70 -1.25
C ARG A 144 -0.59 -5.62 -1.09
N ALA A 145 -0.19 -6.32 -2.16
CA ALA A 145 0.98 -7.19 -2.13
C ALA A 145 2.27 -6.42 -1.79
N LEU A 146 2.47 -5.23 -2.38
CA LEU A 146 3.60 -4.36 -2.08
C LEU A 146 3.59 -3.88 -0.62
N MET A 147 2.43 -3.45 -0.10
CA MET A 147 2.31 -3.01 1.29
C MET A 147 2.56 -4.15 2.28
N THR A 148 1.99 -5.35 2.03
CA THR A 148 2.26 -6.53 2.86
C THR A 148 3.75 -6.90 2.89
N ALA A 149 4.44 -6.83 1.75
CA ALA A 149 5.88 -7.08 1.71
C ALA A 149 6.67 -6.00 2.48
N ALA A 150 6.27 -4.73 2.39
CA ALA A 150 6.89 -3.65 3.17
C ALA A 150 6.66 -3.83 4.69
N GLU A 151 5.47 -4.27 5.11
CA GLU A 151 5.17 -4.61 6.51
C GLU A 151 6.06 -5.75 7.01
N GLN A 152 6.25 -6.81 6.22
CA GLN A 152 7.14 -7.91 6.56
C GLN A 152 8.59 -7.44 6.71
N HIS A 153 9.07 -6.56 5.84
CA HIS A 153 10.39 -5.94 5.97
C HIS A 153 10.52 -5.11 7.24
N ALA A 154 9.55 -4.26 7.54
CA ALA A 154 9.57 -3.45 8.76
C ALA A 154 9.63 -4.32 10.02
N VAL A 155 8.87 -5.42 10.07
CA VAL A 155 8.92 -6.40 11.17
C VAL A 155 10.31 -7.06 11.25
N SER A 156 10.87 -7.48 10.12
CA SER A 156 12.19 -8.13 10.09
C SER A 156 13.33 -7.21 10.51
N TRP A 157 13.18 -5.90 10.30
CA TRP A 157 14.14 -4.88 10.72
C TRP A 157 13.89 -4.37 12.15
N GLY A 158 12.84 -4.86 12.82
CA GLY A 158 12.51 -4.47 14.20
C GLY A 158 12.00 -3.02 14.32
N LEU A 159 11.34 -2.52 13.27
CA LEU A 159 10.78 -1.18 13.25
C LEU A 159 9.44 -1.12 14.00
N ASP A 160 9.14 0.04 14.57
CA ASP A 160 7.91 0.27 15.34
C ASP A 160 6.64 0.32 14.48
N GLY A 161 6.78 0.55 13.16
CA GLY A 161 5.64 0.62 12.24
C GLY A 161 5.99 1.24 10.88
N LEU A 162 4.95 1.47 10.08
CA LEU A 162 5.04 2.11 8.79
C LEU A 162 4.36 3.49 8.84
N ARG A 163 4.92 4.43 8.11
CA ARG A 163 4.36 5.78 7.95
C ARG A 163 4.38 6.17 6.47
N LEU A 164 3.40 6.96 6.07
CA LEU A 164 3.35 7.53 4.72
C LEU A 164 2.64 8.87 4.73
N SER A 165 2.81 9.61 3.63
CA SER A 165 2.04 10.82 3.36
C SER A 165 1.31 10.67 2.02
N THR A 166 0.08 11.18 1.95
CA THR A 166 -0.68 11.27 0.70
C THR A 166 -1.31 12.65 0.56
N GLY A 167 -1.42 13.12 -0.68
CA GLY A 167 -2.06 14.41 -0.94
C GLY A 167 -3.55 14.39 -0.58
N SER A 168 -4.06 15.52 -0.07
CA SER A 168 -5.49 15.68 0.25
C SER A 168 -6.41 15.49 -0.96
N PHE A 169 -5.88 15.70 -2.15
CA PHE A 169 -6.57 15.51 -3.43
C PHE A 169 -6.65 14.03 -3.87
N ASN A 170 -5.78 13.16 -3.34
CA ASN A 170 -5.68 11.76 -3.77
C ASN A 170 -6.59 10.86 -2.91
N THR A 171 -7.90 11.02 -3.09
CA THR A 171 -8.91 10.28 -2.33
C THR A 171 -8.84 8.77 -2.57
N ASP A 172 -8.47 8.33 -3.77
CA ASP A 172 -8.30 6.91 -4.09
C ASP A 172 -7.18 6.28 -3.23
N ALA A 173 -6.04 6.98 -3.08
CA ALA A 173 -4.95 6.53 -2.22
C ALA A 173 -5.36 6.53 -0.74
N GLN A 174 -6.07 7.56 -0.28
CA GLN A 174 -6.58 7.61 1.10
C GLN A 174 -7.50 6.42 1.41
N GLN A 175 -8.46 6.12 0.52
CA GLN A 175 -9.35 4.96 0.66
C GLN A 175 -8.58 3.64 0.64
N PHE A 176 -7.59 3.52 -0.24
CA PHE A 176 -6.73 2.35 -0.31
C PHE A 176 -6.00 2.13 1.01
N PHE A 177 -5.32 3.13 1.56
CA PHE A 177 -4.60 2.99 2.83
C PHE A 177 -5.55 2.76 4.01
N ALA A 178 -6.70 3.41 4.05
CA ALA A 178 -7.73 3.14 5.06
C ALA A 178 -8.21 1.67 5.01
N SER A 179 -8.34 1.08 3.82
CA SER A 179 -8.70 -0.34 3.64
C SER A 179 -7.63 -1.33 4.12
N LEU A 180 -6.41 -0.84 4.35
CA LEU A 180 -5.29 -1.57 4.94
C LEU A 180 -5.12 -1.30 6.45
N GLY A 181 -5.99 -0.50 7.06
CA GLY A 181 -5.94 -0.17 8.48
C GLY A 181 -5.09 1.06 8.82
N TYR A 182 -4.61 1.81 7.83
CA TYR A 182 -3.91 3.07 8.09
C TYR A 182 -4.89 4.14 8.55
N VAL A 183 -4.50 4.89 9.57
CA VAL A 183 -5.29 5.97 10.14
C VAL A 183 -4.55 7.31 10.00
N PRO A 184 -5.27 8.44 9.82
CA PRO A 184 -4.65 9.76 9.85
C PRO A 184 -3.96 10.00 11.19
N TYR A 185 -2.70 10.39 11.15
CA TYR A 185 -1.88 10.59 12.34
C TYR A 185 -1.41 12.06 12.50
N SER A 186 -1.30 12.80 11.38
CA SER A 186 -1.02 14.23 11.39
C SER A 186 -1.65 14.92 10.18
N ILE A 187 -1.89 16.22 10.31
CA ILE A 187 -2.37 17.08 9.23
C ILE A 187 -1.34 18.18 9.01
N ARG A 188 -0.92 18.38 7.75
CA ARG A 188 -0.04 19.48 7.37
C ARG A 188 -0.87 20.58 6.69
N LEU A 189 -0.77 21.79 7.19
CA LEU A 189 -1.46 22.96 6.65
C LEU A 189 -0.43 23.94 6.08
N MET A 190 -0.78 24.60 4.97
CA MET A 190 0.05 25.61 4.32
C MET A 190 -0.81 26.83 3.99
N ARG A 191 -0.25 28.02 4.20
CA ARG A 191 -0.78 29.30 3.69
C ARG A 191 0.27 29.92 2.78
N ARG A 192 -0.09 30.20 1.55
CA ARG A 192 0.74 31.01 0.63
C ARG A 192 0.53 32.48 0.94
N LEU A 193 1.60 33.28 0.88
CA LEU A 193 1.59 34.73 1.08
C LEU A 193 1.72 35.44 -0.26
#